data_5e04b055211aaad26a9720eaddcb755a
#
_entry.id   5e04b055211aaad26a9720eaddcb755a
#
_cell.length_a   1.000
_cell.length_b   1.000
_cell.length_c   1.000
_cell.angle_alpha   90.00
_cell.angle_beta   90.00
_cell.angle_gamma   90.00
#
_symmetry.space_group_name_H-M   'P 1'
#
loop_
_entity.id
_entity.type
_entity.pdbx_description
1 polymer ?
#
loop_
_entity_poly.entity_id
_entity_poly.type
_entity_poly.pdbx_seq_one_letter_code
_entity_poly.pdbx_strand_id
1 'polypeptide(L)'
;VAFVAILIVSFYWFIWAQDRYVSRATVVLESPQVATPEFSLSSLMGSGGGGNTHDLLLLREHLLSVDMLRQLDQALNIRGHYNEHGDFFAKLRDQDAPIEELHQYYLRRIEVELDEYAGVLNIHVEAYTPEFAHQMTTLLLEAGENHMNEMGHRLADEQVRFLEQQMVRLDERFTQTREALLAYQNEFGLVSPSDTVASINQVVATLEADLARLQAQRNALSSFQSAQSPELRQVERNITALRDQIIEQRDRIAQTSGDSLNSVSAEYETLELQAQFAQETYSSALAALENTRLEAARQL
;
A
#
# COMPACT_ATOMS: atom_id res chain seq x y z
N VAL A 1 9.74 -63.71 -34.86
CA VAL A 1 9.79 -63.09 -33.49
C VAL A 1 9.13 -61.72 -33.48
N ALA A 2 9.47 -60.77 -34.36
CA ALA A 2 8.86 -59.45 -34.42
C ALA A 2 7.35 -59.47 -34.65
N PHE A 3 6.85 -60.30 -35.58
CA PHE A 3 5.43 -60.40 -35.88
C PHE A 3 4.61 -60.95 -34.68
N VAL A 4 5.14 -61.90 -33.93
CA VAL A 4 4.52 -62.44 -32.74
C VAL A 4 4.47 -61.40 -31.63
N ALA A 5 5.52 -60.59 -31.46
CA ALA A 5 5.55 -59.50 -30.48
C ALA A 5 4.51 -58.41 -30.81
N ILE A 6 4.37 -58.05 -32.09
CA ILE A 6 3.34 -57.10 -32.53
C ILE A 6 1.95 -57.64 -32.26
N LEU A 7 1.71 -58.92 -32.54
CA LEU A 7 0.42 -59.57 -32.28
C LEU A 7 0.06 -59.57 -30.78
N ILE A 8 1.02 -59.86 -29.90
CA ILE A 8 0.81 -59.85 -28.45
C ILE A 8 0.51 -58.44 -27.96
N VAL A 9 1.23 -57.43 -28.44
CA VAL A 9 0.98 -56.01 -28.06
C VAL A 9 -0.39 -55.57 -28.58
N SER A 10 -0.75 -55.88 -29.85
CA SER A 10 -2.05 -55.53 -30.41
C SER A 10 -3.20 -56.24 -29.68
N PHE A 11 -3.03 -57.51 -29.31
CA PHE A 11 -4.00 -58.26 -28.52
C PHE A 11 -4.22 -57.67 -27.12
N TYR A 12 -3.12 -57.27 -26.45
CA TYR A 12 -3.20 -56.58 -25.18
C TYR A 12 -3.99 -55.29 -25.30
N TRP A 13 -3.68 -54.44 -26.29
CA TRP A 13 -4.34 -53.14 -26.50
C TRP A 13 -5.83 -53.29 -26.86
N PHE A 14 -6.22 -54.34 -27.57
CA PHE A 14 -7.58 -54.50 -28.05
C PHE A 14 -8.51 -55.19 -27.03
N ILE A 15 -7.96 -56.00 -26.10
CA ILE A 15 -8.80 -56.85 -25.23
C ILE A 15 -8.59 -56.49 -23.74
N TRP A 16 -7.40 -56.07 -23.34
CA TRP A 16 -7.10 -55.83 -21.91
C TRP A 16 -6.85 -54.38 -21.51
N ALA A 17 -6.52 -53.50 -22.43
CA ALA A 17 -6.35 -52.10 -22.11
C ALA A 17 -7.70 -51.49 -21.73
N GLN A 18 -7.80 -50.85 -20.54
CA GLN A 18 -9.00 -50.14 -20.14
C GLN A 18 -8.98 -48.72 -20.69
N ASP A 19 -10.16 -48.23 -21.09
CA ASP A 19 -10.34 -46.87 -21.54
C ASP A 19 -10.06 -45.88 -20.41
N ARG A 20 -9.45 -44.77 -20.77
CA ARG A 20 -9.20 -43.63 -19.87
C ARG A 20 -10.01 -42.45 -20.34
N TYR A 21 -10.60 -41.79 -19.38
CA TYR A 21 -11.42 -40.61 -19.57
C TYR A 21 -10.68 -39.42 -19.02
N VAL A 22 -10.63 -38.31 -19.78
CA VAL A 22 -9.97 -37.08 -19.42
C VAL A 22 -11.01 -36.01 -19.17
N SER A 23 -11.05 -35.50 -17.96
CA SER A 23 -11.80 -34.30 -17.62
C SER A 23 -10.84 -33.08 -17.64
N ARG A 24 -11.31 -31.97 -18.19
CA ARG A 24 -10.52 -30.74 -18.35
C ARG A 24 -11.22 -29.57 -17.72
N ALA A 25 -10.44 -28.73 -17.06
CA ALA A 25 -10.91 -27.45 -16.54
C ALA A 25 -9.85 -26.38 -16.77
N THR A 26 -10.29 -25.15 -16.94
CA THR A 26 -9.41 -23.98 -17.06
C THR A 26 -9.77 -22.99 -15.98
N VAL A 27 -8.77 -22.57 -15.21
CA VAL A 27 -8.91 -21.59 -14.13
C VAL A 27 -8.29 -20.29 -14.56
N VAL A 28 -9.04 -19.21 -14.38
CA VAL A 28 -8.59 -17.82 -14.55
C VAL A 28 -8.65 -17.16 -13.20
N LEU A 29 -7.57 -16.49 -12.80
CA LEU A 29 -7.54 -15.66 -11.60
C LEU A 29 -7.80 -14.22 -12.01
N GLU A 30 -8.93 -13.67 -11.61
CA GLU A 30 -9.17 -12.24 -11.67
C GLU A 30 -8.74 -11.63 -10.35
N SER A 31 -7.54 -11.01 -10.33
CA SER A 31 -7.18 -10.14 -9.22
C SER A 31 -7.91 -8.82 -9.40
N PRO A 32 -8.74 -8.38 -8.45
CA PRO A 32 -9.29 -7.03 -8.50
C PRO A 32 -8.12 -6.04 -8.56
N GLN A 33 -8.00 -5.32 -9.67
CA GLN A 33 -7.00 -4.25 -9.81
C GLN A 33 -7.42 -3.12 -8.88
N VAL A 34 -6.85 -3.13 -7.70
CA VAL A 34 -6.94 -1.99 -6.80
C VAL A 34 -6.09 -0.88 -7.39
N ALA A 35 -6.75 0.18 -7.82
CA ALA A 35 -6.10 1.45 -8.07
C ALA A 35 -5.57 1.99 -6.74
N THR A 36 -4.43 1.47 -6.28
CA THR A 36 -3.72 2.02 -5.14
C THR A 36 -3.19 3.38 -5.54
N PRO A 37 -3.52 4.46 -4.79
CA PRO A 37 -2.84 5.74 -4.98
C PRO A 37 -1.35 5.51 -4.74
N GLU A 38 -0.55 5.89 -5.68
CA GLU A 38 0.88 6.12 -5.88
C GLU A 38 1.95 5.68 -4.85
N PHE A 39 1.63 4.96 -3.78
CA PHE A 39 2.58 4.44 -2.79
C PHE A 39 2.63 2.91 -2.74
N SER A 40 2.56 2.24 -3.87
CA SER A 40 2.83 0.81 -3.87
C SER A 40 4.35 0.58 -3.91
N LEU A 41 4.87 0.00 -2.83
CA LEU A 41 6.25 -0.49 -2.75
C LEU A 41 6.57 -1.47 -3.89
N SER A 42 5.54 -2.09 -4.48
CA SER A 42 5.59 -2.96 -5.66
C SER A 42 5.95 -2.21 -6.95
N SER A 43 5.58 -0.93 -7.09
CA SER A 43 5.98 -0.13 -8.25
C SER A 43 7.47 0.22 -8.23
N LEU A 44 8.09 0.29 -7.05
CA LEU A 44 9.53 0.51 -6.84
C LEU A 44 10.36 -0.76 -7.10
N MET A 45 9.76 -1.95 -7.00
CA MET A 45 10.46 -3.22 -7.28
C MET A 45 10.30 -3.73 -8.72
N GLY A 46 9.72 -2.95 -9.63
CA GLY A 46 9.73 -3.26 -11.06
C GLY A 46 8.87 -4.47 -11.47
N SER A 47 7.94 -4.90 -10.64
CA SER A 47 7.04 -6.03 -10.92
C SER A 47 5.81 -5.56 -11.69
N GLY A 48 5.99 -5.12 -12.93
CA GLY A 48 4.90 -4.94 -13.86
C GLY A 48 4.35 -6.31 -14.29
N GLY A 49 3.09 -6.63 -13.95
CA GLY A 49 2.33 -7.70 -14.58
C GLY A 49 2.48 -9.12 -14.02
N GLY A 50 3.28 -9.37 -12.97
CA GLY A 50 3.58 -10.74 -12.48
C GLY A 50 2.69 -11.27 -11.34
N GLY A 51 1.76 -10.49 -10.80
CA GLY A 51 0.95 -10.91 -9.64
C GLY A 51 0.13 -12.17 -9.92
N ASN A 52 -0.70 -12.14 -10.95
CA ASN A 52 -1.59 -13.26 -11.31
C ASN A 52 -0.83 -14.54 -11.67
N THR A 53 0.31 -14.42 -12.35
CA THR A 53 1.14 -15.57 -12.72
C THR A 53 1.74 -16.25 -11.48
N HIS A 54 2.17 -15.47 -10.50
CA HIS A 54 2.70 -16.01 -9.24
C HIS A 54 1.64 -16.75 -8.44
N ASP A 55 0.44 -16.18 -8.34
CA ASP A 55 -0.69 -16.80 -7.63
C ASP A 55 -1.15 -18.08 -8.31
N LEU A 56 -1.17 -18.11 -9.65
CA LEU A 56 -1.46 -19.34 -10.43
C LEU A 56 -0.38 -20.42 -10.22
N LEU A 57 0.88 -20.04 -10.07
CA LEU A 57 1.95 -21.00 -9.73
C LEU A 57 1.77 -21.57 -8.32
N LEU A 58 1.41 -20.74 -7.35
CA LEU A 58 1.11 -21.20 -5.97
C LEU A 58 -0.09 -22.15 -5.97
N LEU A 59 -1.14 -21.81 -6.69
CA LEU A 59 -2.32 -22.69 -6.86
C LEU A 59 -1.91 -24.02 -7.49
N ARG A 60 -1.11 -24.00 -8.56
CA ARG A 60 -0.61 -25.22 -9.21
C ARG A 60 0.14 -26.13 -8.22
N GLU A 61 1.07 -25.56 -7.46
CA GLU A 61 1.82 -26.32 -6.45
C GLU A 61 0.91 -26.88 -5.35
N HIS A 62 -0.12 -26.13 -4.94
CA HIS A 62 -1.11 -26.61 -3.98
C HIS A 62 -1.92 -27.79 -4.55
N LEU A 63 -2.43 -27.66 -5.78
CA LEU A 63 -3.21 -28.73 -6.42
C LEU A 63 -2.40 -30.02 -6.64
N LEU A 64 -1.10 -29.91 -6.84
CA LEU A 64 -0.19 -31.05 -6.97
C LEU A 64 0.37 -31.56 -5.64
N SER A 65 0.02 -30.95 -4.52
CA SER A 65 0.57 -31.28 -3.20
C SER A 65 0.04 -32.60 -2.64
N VAL A 66 0.78 -33.14 -1.66
CA VAL A 66 0.36 -34.31 -0.88
C VAL A 66 -0.89 -34.02 -0.05
N ASP A 67 -1.07 -32.79 0.41
CA ASP A 67 -2.23 -32.41 1.22
C ASP A 67 -3.51 -32.40 0.37
N MET A 68 -3.43 -31.89 -0.86
CA MET A 68 -4.53 -31.98 -1.82
C MET A 68 -4.89 -33.43 -2.13
N LEU A 69 -3.89 -34.27 -2.36
CA LEU A 69 -4.08 -35.70 -2.55
C LEU A 69 -4.80 -36.37 -1.37
N ARG A 70 -4.45 -36.03 -0.12
CA ARG A 70 -5.13 -36.57 1.06
C ARG A 70 -6.60 -36.15 1.13
N GLN A 71 -6.90 -34.89 0.79
CA GLN A 71 -8.29 -34.42 0.73
C GLN A 71 -9.11 -35.18 -0.32
N LEU A 72 -8.53 -35.33 -1.50
CA LEU A 72 -9.16 -36.07 -2.59
C LEU A 72 -9.35 -37.56 -2.23
N ASP A 73 -8.36 -38.19 -1.61
CA ASP A 73 -8.44 -39.60 -1.21
C ASP A 73 -9.50 -39.84 -0.14
N GLN A 74 -9.62 -38.90 0.83
CA GLN A 74 -10.69 -38.97 1.83
C GLN A 74 -12.09 -38.75 1.25
N ALA A 75 -12.24 -37.87 0.26
CA ALA A 75 -13.51 -37.53 -0.32
C ALA A 75 -14.00 -38.57 -1.37
N LEU A 76 -13.09 -39.04 -2.21
CA LEU A 76 -13.43 -39.87 -3.40
C LEU A 76 -12.88 -41.28 -3.34
N ASN A 77 -12.09 -41.66 -2.30
CA ASN A 77 -11.43 -42.95 -2.23
C ASN A 77 -10.57 -43.23 -3.48
N ILE A 78 -9.62 -42.35 -3.76
CA ILE A 78 -8.73 -42.46 -4.94
C ILE A 78 -8.03 -43.82 -5.00
N ARG A 79 -7.57 -44.29 -3.82
CA ARG A 79 -6.91 -45.60 -3.70
C ARG A 79 -7.82 -46.74 -4.19
N GLY A 80 -9.08 -46.73 -3.77
CA GLY A 80 -10.06 -47.73 -4.19
C GLY A 80 -10.28 -47.68 -5.69
N HIS A 81 -10.56 -46.51 -6.25
CA HIS A 81 -10.83 -46.36 -7.68
C HIS A 81 -9.67 -46.86 -8.56
N TYR A 82 -8.43 -46.44 -8.28
CA TYR A 82 -7.27 -46.80 -9.08
C TYR A 82 -6.71 -48.20 -8.78
N ASN A 83 -7.12 -48.83 -7.69
CA ASN A 83 -6.82 -50.25 -7.42
C ASN A 83 -7.81 -51.18 -8.07
N GLU A 84 -9.11 -50.84 -8.06
CA GLU A 84 -10.19 -51.68 -8.65
C GLU A 84 -10.23 -51.56 -10.16
N HIS A 85 -9.95 -50.40 -10.71
CA HIS A 85 -9.98 -50.11 -12.13
C HIS A 85 -8.56 -49.94 -12.68
N GLY A 86 -8.38 -50.35 -13.92
CA GLY A 86 -7.10 -50.26 -14.63
C GLY A 86 -6.46 -51.60 -14.92
N ASP A 87 -5.58 -51.57 -15.90
CA ASP A 87 -4.84 -52.75 -16.35
C ASP A 87 -3.81 -53.19 -15.36
N PHE A 88 -3.35 -54.42 -15.48
CA PHE A 88 -2.30 -55.00 -14.63
C PHE A 88 -1.03 -54.13 -14.50
N PHE A 89 -0.68 -53.38 -15.55
CA PHE A 89 0.50 -52.48 -15.57
C PHE A 89 0.20 -51.05 -15.15
N ALA A 90 -1.05 -50.62 -15.25
CA ALA A 90 -1.41 -49.20 -15.08
C ALA A 90 -2.21 -48.92 -13.79
N LYS A 91 -2.71 -49.93 -13.10
CA LYS A 91 -3.42 -49.79 -11.82
C LYS A 91 -2.50 -49.53 -10.64
N LEU A 92 -3.03 -48.94 -9.58
CA LEU A 92 -2.38 -48.89 -8.29
C LEU A 92 -2.29 -50.33 -7.72
N ARG A 93 -1.06 -50.79 -7.46
CA ARG A 93 -0.82 -52.22 -7.10
C ARG A 93 -1.30 -52.57 -5.70
N ASP A 94 -1.17 -51.62 -4.76
CA ASP A 94 -1.51 -51.84 -3.36
C ASP A 94 -2.42 -50.70 -2.88
N GLN A 95 -3.59 -51.09 -2.32
CA GLN A 95 -4.54 -50.16 -1.74
C GLN A 95 -3.97 -49.47 -0.49
N ASP A 96 -3.08 -50.17 0.24
CA ASP A 96 -2.40 -49.65 1.43
C ASP A 96 -1.03 -49.02 1.11
N ALA A 97 -0.75 -48.69 -0.16
CA ALA A 97 0.49 -48.09 -0.60
C ALA A 97 0.87 -46.85 0.25
N PRO A 98 2.16 -46.62 0.56
CA PRO A 98 2.62 -45.40 1.20
C PRO A 98 2.15 -44.15 0.44
N ILE A 99 1.97 -43.04 1.17
CA ILE A 99 1.47 -41.80 0.57
C ILE A 99 2.37 -41.28 -0.55
N GLU A 100 3.66 -41.54 -0.47
CA GLU A 100 4.65 -41.14 -1.47
C GLU A 100 4.43 -41.89 -2.81
N GLU A 101 4.09 -43.19 -2.75
CA GLU A 101 3.81 -43.97 -3.93
C GLU A 101 2.48 -43.55 -4.55
N LEU A 102 1.45 -43.33 -3.73
CA LEU A 102 0.17 -42.79 -4.18
C LEU A 102 0.36 -41.40 -4.82
N HIS A 103 1.21 -40.52 -4.22
CA HIS A 103 1.47 -39.21 -4.77
C HIS A 103 2.18 -39.27 -6.13
N GLN A 104 3.16 -40.17 -6.30
CA GLN A 104 3.77 -40.40 -7.61
C GLN A 104 2.76 -40.91 -8.65
N TYR A 105 1.80 -41.74 -8.21
CA TYR A 105 0.73 -42.22 -9.08
C TYR A 105 -0.21 -41.05 -9.46
N TYR A 106 -0.59 -40.23 -8.49
CA TYR A 106 -1.39 -39.04 -8.65
C TYR A 106 -0.81 -38.04 -9.68
N LEU A 107 0.48 -37.74 -9.55
CA LEU A 107 1.18 -36.83 -10.48
C LEU A 107 1.28 -37.35 -11.91
N ARG A 108 1.05 -38.66 -12.13
CA ARG A 108 0.95 -39.28 -13.49
C ARG A 108 -0.45 -39.20 -14.06
N ARG A 109 -1.47 -38.93 -13.24
CA ARG A 109 -2.88 -38.89 -13.61
C ARG A 109 -3.47 -37.51 -13.66
N ILE A 110 -2.78 -36.56 -13.07
CA ILE A 110 -3.18 -35.16 -13.06
C ILE A 110 -2.06 -34.35 -13.64
N GLU A 111 -2.41 -33.57 -14.62
CA GLU A 111 -1.54 -32.58 -15.24
C GLU A 111 -2.13 -31.20 -14.99
N VAL A 112 -1.32 -30.29 -14.45
CA VAL A 112 -1.69 -28.90 -14.19
C VAL A 112 -0.67 -28.01 -14.87
N GLU A 113 -1.07 -27.41 -15.98
CA GLU A 113 -0.20 -26.58 -16.82
C GLU A 113 -0.60 -25.11 -16.75
N LEU A 114 0.39 -24.26 -16.53
CA LEU A 114 0.22 -22.81 -16.63
C LEU A 114 0.50 -22.36 -18.06
N ASP A 115 -0.50 -21.80 -18.74
CA ASP A 115 -0.29 -21.03 -19.95
C ASP A 115 0.06 -19.59 -19.56
N GLU A 116 1.35 -19.30 -19.54
CA GLU A 116 1.86 -17.96 -19.16
C GLU A 116 1.40 -16.86 -20.12
N TYR A 117 1.15 -17.19 -21.39
CA TYR A 117 0.72 -16.22 -22.39
C TYR A 117 -0.76 -15.85 -22.21
N ALA A 118 -1.60 -16.86 -21.96
CA ALA A 118 -3.02 -16.67 -21.72
C ALA A 118 -3.32 -16.27 -20.26
N GLY A 119 -2.38 -16.50 -19.31
CA GLY A 119 -2.58 -16.25 -17.89
C GLY A 119 -3.63 -17.19 -17.29
N VAL A 120 -3.68 -18.45 -17.74
CA VAL A 120 -4.67 -19.43 -17.31
C VAL A 120 -4.00 -20.72 -16.85
N LEU A 121 -4.63 -21.41 -15.89
CA LEU A 121 -4.20 -22.71 -15.41
C LEU A 121 -5.11 -23.78 -15.99
N ASN A 122 -4.54 -24.68 -16.78
CA ASN A 122 -5.24 -25.82 -17.38
C ASN A 122 -5.04 -27.06 -16.50
N ILE A 123 -6.14 -27.67 -16.08
CA ILE A 123 -6.17 -28.85 -15.24
C ILE A 123 -6.69 -30.01 -16.10
N HIS A 124 -5.93 -31.08 -16.20
CA HIS A 124 -6.31 -32.33 -16.87
C HIS A 124 -6.29 -33.47 -15.86
N VAL A 125 -7.39 -34.18 -15.75
CA VAL A 125 -7.55 -35.30 -14.82
C VAL A 125 -7.88 -36.55 -15.62
N GLU A 126 -7.05 -37.60 -15.50
CA GLU A 126 -7.26 -38.91 -16.11
C GLU A 126 -7.84 -39.91 -15.09
N ALA A 127 -8.95 -40.51 -15.40
CA ALA A 127 -9.54 -41.59 -14.60
C ALA A 127 -10.07 -42.71 -15.48
N TYR A 128 -10.49 -43.84 -14.87
CA TYR A 128 -11.04 -45.02 -15.58
C TYR A 128 -12.54 -44.94 -15.78
N THR A 129 -13.24 -43.99 -15.17
CA THR A 129 -14.65 -43.68 -15.43
C THR A 129 -14.84 -42.18 -15.65
N PRO A 130 -15.77 -41.78 -16.55
CA PRO A 130 -16.00 -40.36 -16.82
C PRO A 130 -16.55 -39.62 -15.59
N GLU A 131 -17.38 -40.31 -14.79
CA GLU A 131 -17.96 -39.76 -13.56
C GLU A 131 -16.88 -39.44 -12.54
N PHE A 132 -15.91 -40.33 -12.34
CA PHE A 132 -14.81 -40.11 -11.39
C PHE A 132 -13.87 -39.04 -11.88
N ALA A 133 -13.54 -38.98 -13.17
CA ALA A 133 -12.75 -37.90 -13.75
C ALA A 133 -13.40 -36.53 -13.51
N HIS A 134 -14.71 -36.46 -13.72
CA HIS A 134 -15.46 -35.22 -13.49
C HIS A 134 -15.51 -34.81 -12.00
N GLN A 135 -15.87 -35.78 -11.12
CA GLN A 135 -15.89 -35.52 -9.66
C GLN A 135 -14.54 -35.04 -9.12
N MET A 136 -13.44 -35.66 -9.56
CA MET A 136 -12.09 -35.30 -9.16
C MET A 136 -11.72 -33.92 -9.66
N THR A 137 -12.07 -33.58 -10.91
CA THR A 137 -11.84 -32.22 -11.45
C THR A 137 -12.64 -31.17 -10.68
N THR A 138 -13.91 -31.45 -10.36
CA THR A 138 -14.77 -30.52 -9.60
C THR A 138 -14.21 -30.28 -8.21
N LEU A 139 -13.79 -31.34 -7.51
CA LEU A 139 -13.24 -31.23 -6.17
C LEU A 139 -11.89 -30.45 -6.17
N LEU A 140 -11.06 -30.67 -7.21
CA LEU A 140 -9.82 -29.88 -7.39
C LEU A 140 -10.11 -28.40 -7.57
N LEU A 141 -11.15 -28.06 -8.35
CA LEU A 141 -11.57 -26.67 -8.53
C LEU A 141 -12.07 -26.05 -7.24
N GLU A 142 -12.99 -26.72 -6.54
CA GLU A 142 -13.54 -26.24 -5.26
C GLU A 142 -12.45 -26.07 -4.20
N ALA A 143 -11.54 -27.03 -4.08
CA ALA A 143 -10.44 -26.95 -3.13
C ALA A 143 -9.44 -25.85 -3.50
N GLY A 144 -9.17 -25.68 -4.79
CA GLY A 144 -8.33 -24.60 -5.30
C GLY A 144 -8.93 -23.21 -5.04
N GLU A 145 -10.22 -23.05 -5.32
CA GLU A 145 -10.96 -21.81 -5.04
C GLU A 145 -10.94 -21.48 -3.54
N ASN A 146 -11.28 -22.45 -2.70
CA ASN A 146 -11.26 -22.27 -1.25
C ASN A 146 -9.87 -21.91 -0.74
N HIS A 147 -8.82 -22.55 -1.24
CA HIS A 147 -7.43 -22.24 -0.86
C HIS A 147 -7.02 -20.82 -1.25
N MET A 148 -7.38 -20.40 -2.47
CA MET A 148 -7.07 -19.04 -2.95
C MET A 148 -7.84 -17.98 -2.16
N ASN A 149 -9.12 -18.23 -1.86
CA ASN A 149 -9.93 -17.34 -1.04
C ASN A 149 -9.36 -17.23 0.39
N GLU A 150 -9.01 -18.34 1.03
CA GLU A 150 -8.40 -18.35 2.37
C GLU A 150 -7.05 -17.60 2.36
N MET A 151 -6.23 -17.79 1.33
CA MET A 151 -4.97 -17.10 1.17
C MET A 151 -5.19 -15.57 0.99
N GLY A 152 -6.17 -15.19 0.17
CA GLY A 152 -6.55 -13.79 -0.03
C GLY A 152 -7.01 -13.13 1.27
N HIS A 153 -7.90 -13.77 2.03
CA HIS A 153 -8.36 -13.28 3.33
C HIS A 153 -7.21 -13.12 4.34
N ARG A 154 -6.34 -14.12 4.44
CA ARG A 154 -5.19 -14.04 5.34
C ARG A 154 -4.24 -12.90 4.97
N LEU A 155 -3.99 -12.70 3.68
CA LEU A 155 -3.15 -11.60 3.20
C LEU A 155 -3.78 -10.24 3.51
N ALA A 156 -5.09 -10.09 3.28
CA ALA A 156 -5.82 -8.88 3.61
C ALA A 156 -5.79 -8.57 5.12
N ASP A 157 -6.00 -9.57 5.97
CA ASP A 157 -5.91 -9.43 7.42
C ASP A 157 -4.50 -9.05 7.90
N GLU A 158 -3.46 -9.61 7.27
CA GLU A 158 -2.08 -9.26 7.59
C GLU A 158 -1.75 -7.82 7.17
N GLN A 159 -2.25 -7.37 6.02
CA GLN A 159 -2.11 -5.98 5.58
C GLN A 159 -2.83 -5.00 6.52
N VAL A 160 -4.06 -5.30 6.92
CA VAL A 160 -4.80 -4.48 7.91
C VAL A 160 -4.02 -4.38 9.21
N ARG A 161 -3.57 -5.51 9.77
CA ARG A 161 -2.78 -5.52 11.01
C ARG A 161 -1.47 -4.74 10.89
N PHE A 162 -0.79 -4.86 9.76
CA PHE A 162 0.43 -4.08 9.50
C PHE A 162 0.13 -2.57 9.50
N LEU A 163 -0.93 -2.14 8.79
CA LEU A 163 -1.33 -0.74 8.73
C LEU A 163 -1.77 -0.22 10.11
N GLU A 164 -2.51 -1.00 10.90
CA GLU A 164 -2.88 -0.65 12.27
C GLU A 164 -1.65 -0.42 13.16
N GLN A 165 -0.64 -1.28 13.06
CA GLN A 165 0.62 -1.08 13.79
C GLN A 165 1.40 0.15 13.32
N GLN A 166 1.36 0.46 12.02
CA GLN A 166 1.95 1.69 11.50
C GLN A 166 1.19 2.92 12.02
N MET A 167 -0.15 2.87 12.06
CA MET A 167 -0.98 3.95 12.57
C MET A 167 -0.63 4.34 14.01
N VAL A 168 -0.39 3.38 14.89
CA VAL A 168 0.03 3.67 16.28
C VAL A 168 1.32 4.48 16.30
N ARG A 169 2.32 4.10 15.50
CA ARG A 169 3.60 4.84 15.42
C ARG A 169 3.46 6.24 14.81
N LEU A 170 2.58 6.37 13.82
CA LEU A 170 2.33 7.66 13.17
C LEU A 170 1.53 8.60 14.08
N ASP A 171 0.60 8.08 14.86
CA ASP A 171 -0.16 8.83 15.86
C ASP A 171 0.76 9.36 16.98
N GLU A 172 1.64 8.51 17.50
CA GLU A 172 2.66 8.92 18.47
C GLU A 172 3.56 10.04 17.91
N ARG A 173 4.02 9.88 16.67
CA ARG A 173 4.85 10.88 16.01
C ARG A 173 4.11 12.19 15.77
N PHE A 174 2.88 12.13 15.31
CA PHE A 174 2.02 13.30 15.12
C PHE A 174 1.80 14.03 16.43
N THR A 175 1.49 13.32 17.50
CA THR A 175 1.31 13.90 18.84
C THR A 175 2.59 14.54 19.33
N GLN A 176 3.74 13.87 19.25
CA GLN A 176 5.04 14.38 19.69
C GLN A 176 5.45 15.65 18.93
N THR A 177 5.31 15.66 17.60
CA THR A 177 5.68 16.83 16.80
C THR A 177 4.77 18.01 17.08
N ARG A 178 3.47 17.77 17.30
CA ARG A 178 2.51 18.81 17.68
C ARG A 178 2.78 19.36 19.08
N GLU A 179 3.08 18.50 20.04
CA GLU A 179 3.46 18.90 21.41
C GLU A 179 4.75 19.73 21.41
N ALA A 180 5.76 19.33 20.62
CA ALA A 180 7.00 20.07 20.47
C ALA A 180 6.77 21.48 19.89
N LEU A 181 5.93 21.58 18.85
CA LEU A 181 5.55 22.87 18.27
C LEU A 181 4.82 23.74 19.29
N LEU A 182 3.84 23.21 20.01
CA LEU A 182 3.09 23.94 21.05
C LEU A 182 3.98 24.36 22.21
N ALA A 183 4.89 23.50 22.66
CA ALA A 183 5.85 23.84 23.72
C ALA A 183 6.73 25.00 23.29
N TYR A 184 7.23 24.95 22.05
CA TYR A 184 8.05 26.02 21.47
C TYR A 184 7.28 27.33 21.36
N GLN A 185 6.02 27.29 20.88
CA GLN A 185 5.16 28.49 20.83
C GLN A 185 4.92 29.09 22.22
N ASN A 186 4.71 28.26 23.24
CA ASN A 186 4.50 28.72 24.61
C ASN A 186 5.77 29.31 25.24
N GLU A 187 6.95 28.72 24.98
CA GLU A 187 8.22 29.16 25.51
C GLU A 187 8.57 30.57 25.00
N PHE A 188 8.37 30.82 23.72
CA PHE A 188 8.69 32.10 23.10
C PHE A 188 7.52 33.09 23.07
N GLY A 189 6.31 32.67 23.49
CA GLY A 189 5.10 33.50 23.50
C GLY A 189 4.65 33.96 22.10
N LEU A 190 5.04 33.21 21.06
CA LEU A 190 4.84 33.55 19.65
C LEU A 190 3.99 32.49 18.99
N VAL A 191 2.84 32.90 18.46
CA VAL A 191 1.99 32.00 17.64
C VAL A 191 2.63 31.77 16.26
N SER A 192 3.25 32.80 15.70
CA SER A 192 4.05 32.77 14.47
C SER A 192 5.10 33.88 14.51
N PRO A 193 6.39 33.58 14.59
CA PRO A 193 7.44 34.58 14.54
C PRO A 193 7.44 35.37 13.24
N SER A 194 7.24 34.72 12.10
CA SER A 194 7.21 35.35 10.77
C SER A 194 6.05 36.34 10.64
N ASP A 195 4.85 36.00 11.11
CA ASP A 195 3.69 36.88 11.06
C ASP A 195 3.85 38.08 12.00
N THR A 196 4.49 37.87 13.15
CA THR A 196 4.80 38.96 14.10
C THR A 196 5.76 39.98 13.47
N VAL A 197 6.84 39.52 12.83
CA VAL A 197 7.78 40.37 12.10
C VAL A 197 7.11 41.09 10.93
N ALA A 198 6.29 40.36 10.13
CA ALA A 198 5.53 40.94 9.01
C ALA A 198 4.58 42.06 9.51
N SER A 199 3.87 41.82 10.62
CA SER A 199 2.96 42.80 11.23
C SER A 199 3.71 44.06 11.70
N ILE A 200 4.85 43.91 12.40
CA ILE A 200 5.66 45.05 12.83
C ILE A 200 6.22 45.83 11.63
N ASN A 201 6.70 45.12 10.59
CA ASN A 201 7.18 45.77 9.36
C ASN A 201 6.07 46.56 8.66
N GLN A 202 4.83 46.07 8.65
CA GLN A 202 3.68 46.81 8.13
C GLN A 202 3.39 48.09 8.92
N VAL A 203 3.48 48.02 10.26
CA VAL A 203 3.33 49.20 11.13
C VAL A 203 4.45 50.19 10.85
N VAL A 204 5.71 49.76 10.77
CA VAL A 204 6.84 50.61 10.44
C VAL A 204 6.68 51.32 9.10
N ALA A 205 6.24 50.55 8.04
CA ALA A 205 5.99 51.14 6.72
C ALA A 205 4.89 52.21 6.76
N THR A 206 3.85 52.03 7.56
CA THR A 206 2.79 53.03 7.74
C THR A 206 3.32 54.30 8.45
N LEU A 207 4.10 54.12 9.52
CA LEU A 207 4.71 55.23 10.25
C LEU A 207 5.71 56.00 9.37
N GLU A 208 6.49 55.34 8.52
CA GLU A 208 7.40 55.93 7.55
C GLU A 208 6.66 56.75 6.49
N ALA A 209 5.52 56.26 6.00
CA ALA A 209 4.66 56.99 5.08
C ALA A 209 4.09 58.28 5.72
N ASP A 210 3.64 58.19 6.98
CA ASP A 210 3.17 59.36 7.72
C ASP A 210 4.32 60.35 8.02
N LEU A 211 5.52 59.86 8.34
CA LEU A 211 6.69 60.68 8.51
C LEU A 211 7.04 61.45 7.22
N ALA A 212 7.04 60.77 6.08
CA ALA A 212 7.29 61.42 4.77
C ALA A 212 6.24 62.50 4.47
N ARG A 213 4.97 62.28 4.81
CA ARG A 213 3.89 63.28 4.66
C ARG A 213 4.13 64.50 5.54
N LEU A 214 4.45 64.33 6.83
CA LEU A 214 4.76 65.44 7.74
C LEU A 214 6.03 66.19 7.35
N GLN A 215 7.05 65.53 6.83
CA GLN A 215 8.25 66.16 6.28
C GLN A 215 7.95 67.02 5.05
N ALA A 216 7.09 66.56 4.15
CA ALA A 216 6.61 67.33 3.00
C ALA A 216 5.81 68.56 3.48
N GLN A 217 4.93 68.38 4.48
CA GLN A 217 4.19 69.50 5.08
C GLN A 217 5.12 70.53 5.74
N ARG A 218 6.12 70.05 6.51
CA ARG A 218 7.15 70.94 7.10
C ARG A 218 7.89 71.77 6.03
N ASN A 219 8.33 71.13 4.96
CA ASN A 219 9.03 71.77 3.86
C ASN A 219 8.17 72.82 3.16
N ALA A 220 6.90 72.54 2.95
CA ALA A 220 5.92 73.50 2.40
C ALA A 220 5.71 74.68 3.34
N LEU A 221 5.49 74.47 4.63
CA LEU A 221 5.32 75.54 5.61
C LEU A 221 6.58 76.37 5.75
N SER A 222 7.78 75.82 5.77
CA SER A 222 9.05 76.50 5.91
C SER A 222 9.40 77.40 4.75
N SER A 223 8.75 77.24 3.56
CA SER A 223 8.97 78.12 2.39
C SER A 223 8.30 79.48 2.51
N PHE A 224 7.29 79.65 3.38
CA PHE A 224 6.52 80.90 3.53
C PHE A 224 6.26 81.32 4.97
N GLN A 225 6.64 80.52 5.98
CA GLN A 225 6.47 80.83 7.38
C GLN A 225 7.81 80.95 8.07
N SER A 226 7.88 81.87 9.16
CA SER A 226 9.04 81.95 9.99
C SER A 226 9.32 80.69 10.78
N ALA A 227 10.60 80.38 11.03
CA ALA A 227 11.01 79.20 11.81
C ALA A 227 10.42 79.18 13.24
N GLN A 228 9.93 80.31 13.73
CA GLN A 228 9.32 80.49 15.07
C GLN A 228 7.78 80.31 15.05
N SER A 229 7.15 79.99 13.88
CA SER A 229 5.71 79.86 13.83
C SER A 229 5.24 78.69 14.70
N PRO A 230 4.11 78.85 15.42
CA PRO A 230 3.54 77.75 16.23
C PRO A 230 3.25 76.51 15.47
N GLU A 231 2.78 76.65 14.21
CA GLU A 231 2.41 75.58 13.32
C GLU A 231 3.64 74.74 12.89
N LEU A 232 4.73 75.43 12.50
CA LEU A 232 5.98 74.79 12.12
C LEU A 232 6.56 73.97 13.28
N ARG A 233 6.58 74.57 14.48
CA ARG A 233 7.03 73.87 15.70
C ARG A 233 6.14 72.67 16.06
N GLN A 234 4.85 72.70 15.80
CA GLN A 234 3.94 71.57 16.02
C GLN A 234 4.25 70.42 15.07
N VAL A 235 4.44 70.72 13.77
CA VAL A 235 4.80 69.70 12.78
C VAL A 235 6.19 69.07 13.13
N GLU A 236 7.14 69.86 13.56
CA GLU A 236 8.48 69.37 13.98
C GLU A 236 8.40 68.45 15.21
N ARG A 237 7.56 68.80 16.20
CA ARG A 237 7.31 67.86 17.34
C ARG A 237 6.68 66.57 16.91
N ASN A 238 5.72 66.59 15.97
CA ASN A 238 5.08 65.40 15.46
C ASN A 238 6.08 64.53 14.68
N ILE A 239 6.98 65.17 13.90
CA ILE A 239 8.05 64.45 13.19
C ILE A 239 9.01 63.76 14.19
N THR A 240 9.38 64.45 15.28
CA THR A 240 10.24 63.86 16.31
C THR A 240 9.54 62.67 16.98
N ALA A 241 8.28 62.84 17.43
CA ALA A 241 7.52 61.76 18.05
C ALA A 241 7.34 60.56 17.13
N LEU A 242 7.13 60.80 15.82
CA LEU A 242 6.97 59.69 14.85
C LEU A 242 8.29 58.97 14.61
N ARG A 243 9.43 59.68 14.60
CA ARG A 243 10.76 59.07 14.51
C ARG A 243 11.06 58.21 15.74
N ASP A 244 10.74 58.69 16.92
CA ASP A 244 10.92 57.96 18.16
C ASP A 244 10.09 56.66 18.15
N GLN A 245 8.85 56.71 17.68
CA GLN A 245 8.01 55.53 17.49
C GLN A 245 8.60 54.54 16.46
N ILE A 246 9.12 55.02 15.33
CA ILE A 246 9.76 54.18 14.34
C ILE A 246 10.98 53.48 14.94
N ILE A 247 11.81 54.22 15.70
CA ILE A 247 12.98 53.66 16.40
C ILE A 247 12.54 52.58 17.38
N GLU A 248 11.52 52.86 18.21
CA GLU A 248 10.97 51.91 19.17
C GLU A 248 10.46 50.61 18.50
N GLN A 249 9.70 50.73 17.39
CA GLN A 249 9.25 49.54 16.66
C GLN A 249 10.40 48.76 16.01
N ARG A 250 11.41 49.48 15.47
CA ARG A 250 12.62 48.85 14.94
C ARG A 250 13.45 48.16 16.02
N ASP A 251 13.57 48.80 17.20
CA ASP A 251 14.26 48.24 18.37
C ASP A 251 13.51 46.97 18.88
N ARG A 252 12.17 46.98 18.84
CA ARG A 252 11.38 45.76 19.12
C ARG A 252 11.69 44.66 18.14
N ILE A 253 11.79 44.97 16.85
CA ILE A 253 12.26 43.98 15.85
C ILE A 253 13.71 43.58 16.18
N ALA A 254 14.61 44.51 16.50
CA ALA A 254 16.01 44.23 16.76
C ALA A 254 16.24 43.47 18.09
N GLN A 255 15.47 43.77 19.13
CA GLN A 255 15.49 42.99 20.39
C GLN A 255 14.90 41.61 20.21
N THR A 256 13.92 41.51 19.32
CA THR A 256 13.34 40.23 18.88
C THR A 256 14.19 39.60 17.76
N SER A 257 14.97 40.40 16.98
CA SER A 257 15.74 40.03 15.77
C SER A 257 17.25 39.95 15.96
N GLY A 258 17.78 39.95 17.20
CA GLY A 258 19.17 39.51 17.40
C GLY A 258 19.40 38.13 16.75
N ASP A 259 20.64 37.65 16.63
CA ASP A 259 20.98 36.32 16.10
C ASP A 259 20.05 35.18 16.61
N SER A 260 19.35 35.44 17.73
CA SER A 260 18.33 34.58 18.31
C SER A 260 17.03 34.48 17.49
N LEU A 261 16.52 35.55 16.81
CA LEU A 261 15.23 35.47 16.12
C LEU A 261 15.31 34.71 14.80
N ASN A 262 16.43 34.83 14.08
CA ASN A 262 16.66 34.04 12.89
C ASN A 262 16.74 32.54 13.23
N SER A 263 17.36 32.18 14.37
CA SER A 263 17.41 30.83 14.87
C SER A 263 16.05 30.36 15.39
N VAL A 264 15.31 31.20 16.13
CA VAL A 264 13.95 30.93 16.62
C VAL A 264 12.97 30.75 15.46
N SER A 265 13.03 31.63 14.44
CA SER A 265 12.17 31.47 13.25
C SER A 265 12.49 30.19 12.45
N ALA A 266 13.77 29.90 12.25
CA ALA A 266 14.20 28.69 11.52
C ALA A 266 13.82 27.42 12.26
N GLU A 267 13.93 27.41 13.59
CA GLU A 267 13.52 26.26 14.42
C GLU A 267 12.00 26.12 14.45
N TYR A 268 11.25 27.21 14.56
CA TYR A 268 9.79 27.21 14.44
C TYR A 268 9.34 26.63 13.08
N GLU A 269 9.87 27.14 11.97
CA GLU A 269 9.56 26.65 10.63
C GLU A 269 9.87 25.15 10.48
N THR A 270 10.98 24.71 11.08
CA THR A 270 11.34 23.30 11.09
C THR A 270 10.33 22.44 11.85
N LEU A 271 9.90 22.88 13.04
CA LEU A 271 8.90 22.20 13.85
C LEU A 271 7.52 22.21 13.18
N GLU A 272 7.15 23.34 12.55
CA GLU A 272 5.90 23.46 11.80
C GLU A 272 5.86 22.50 10.61
N LEU A 273 6.93 22.46 9.80
CA LEU A 273 7.07 21.51 8.69
C LEU A 273 7.04 20.05 9.18
N GLN A 274 7.67 19.74 10.30
CA GLN A 274 7.64 18.40 10.89
C GLN A 274 6.23 18.02 11.34
N ALA A 275 5.50 18.94 11.99
CA ALA A 275 4.13 18.73 12.43
C ALA A 275 3.18 18.55 11.23
N GLN A 276 3.33 19.38 10.20
CA GLN A 276 2.56 19.28 8.96
C GLN A 276 2.83 17.94 8.25
N PHE A 277 4.09 17.56 8.07
CA PHE A 277 4.46 16.29 7.45
C PHE A 277 3.93 15.09 8.24
N ALA A 278 4.01 15.14 9.58
CA ALA A 278 3.46 14.11 10.44
C ALA A 278 1.93 14.00 10.28
N GLN A 279 1.22 15.12 10.19
CA GLN A 279 -0.23 15.16 9.96
C GLN A 279 -0.61 14.60 8.58
N GLU A 280 0.10 14.99 7.52
CA GLU A 280 -0.15 14.49 6.16
C GLU A 280 0.09 12.99 6.07
N THR A 281 1.19 12.51 6.67
CA THR A 281 1.53 11.09 6.70
C THR A 281 0.48 10.29 7.48
N TYR A 282 0.05 10.79 8.65
CA TYR A 282 -1.00 10.17 9.46
C TYR A 282 -2.34 10.09 8.69
N SER A 283 -2.77 11.18 8.07
CA SER A 283 -4.02 11.23 7.32
C SER A 283 -4.01 10.31 6.09
N SER A 284 -2.87 10.24 5.38
CA SER A 284 -2.70 9.34 4.24
C SER A 284 -2.72 7.87 4.66
N ALA A 285 -2.06 7.54 5.77
CA ALA A 285 -2.06 6.18 6.31
C ALA A 285 -3.44 5.77 6.84
N LEU A 286 -4.20 6.69 7.45
CA LEU A 286 -5.58 6.45 7.86
C LEU A 286 -6.48 6.14 6.65
N ALA A 287 -6.37 6.92 5.59
CA ALA A 287 -7.12 6.67 4.36
C ALA A 287 -6.75 5.32 3.72
N ALA A 288 -5.46 4.95 3.74
CA ALA A 288 -4.99 3.64 3.26
C ALA A 288 -5.57 2.49 4.11
N LEU A 289 -5.57 2.63 5.45
CA LEU A 289 -6.15 1.64 6.37
C LEU A 289 -7.65 1.43 6.11
N GLU A 290 -8.41 2.51 5.98
CA GLU A 290 -9.85 2.43 5.71
C GLU A 290 -10.14 1.79 4.35
N ASN A 291 -9.37 2.13 3.32
CA ASN A 291 -9.51 1.51 2.01
C ASN A 291 -9.19 0.00 2.07
N THR A 292 -8.11 -0.39 2.76
CA THR A 292 -7.75 -1.80 2.90
C THR A 292 -8.79 -2.58 3.69
N ARG A 293 -9.38 -1.99 4.75
CA ARG A 293 -10.49 -2.60 5.51
C ARG A 293 -11.74 -2.79 4.65
N LEU A 294 -12.09 -1.81 3.84
CA LEU A 294 -13.23 -1.92 2.92
C LEU A 294 -13.02 -3.02 1.88
N GLU A 295 -11.79 -3.18 1.44
CA GLU A 295 -11.40 -4.20 0.47
C GLU A 295 -11.42 -5.60 1.10
N ALA A 296 -10.84 -5.76 2.29
CA ALA A 296 -10.93 -6.99 3.07
C ALA A 296 -12.39 -7.41 3.34
N ALA A 297 -13.25 -6.43 3.69
CA ALA A 297 -14.69 -6.69 3.90
C ALA A 297 -15.47 -7.01 2.60
N ARG A 298 -14.97 -6.61 1.43
CA ARG A 298 -15.60 -6.89 0.14
C ARG A 298 -15.26 -8.28 -0.40
N GLN A 299 -14.16 -8.85 0.05
CA GLN A 299 -13.74 -10.21 -0.30
C GLN A 299 -14.47 -11.30 0.52
N LEU A 300 -15.26 -10.89 1.52
CA LEU A 300 -16.20 -11.75 2.28
C LEU A 300 -17.52 -11.89 1.53
#